data_51241bf515877aa2ffec225a2328e56b
#
_entry.id   51241bf515877aa2ffec225a2328e56b
#
_cell.length_a   1.000
_cell.length_b   1.000
_cell.length_c   1.000
_cell.angle_alpha   90.00
_cell.angle_beta   90.00
_cell.angle_gamma   90.00
#
_symmetry.space_group_name_H-M   'P 1'
#
loop_
_entity.id
_entity.type
_entity.pdbx_description
1 polymer ?
#
loop_
_entity_poly.entity_id
_entity_poly.type
_entity_poly.pdbx_seq_one_letter_code
_entity_poly.pdbx_strand_id
1 'polypeptide(L)'
;MFAKHPKTRFIGAHFAWYGNDLRRAASLLGTLPNVSLEVAAVLYEFGRQPYAAAQFFNKYQDRVMFGKDTFEASEYPYYWRVFETHDEYFDYYRDYHAFWKLYGMSLPDAVLKKLYYKNALKVEPGLPQTGWPQ
;
A
#
# COMPACT_ATOMS: atom_id res chain seq x y z
N MET A 1 -4.55 17.85 12.83
CA MET A 1 -3.24 17.53 13.40
C MET A 1 -2.13 17.66 12.35
N PHE A 2 -2.10 16.91 11.29
CA PHE A 2 -1.00 16.87 10.29
C PHE A 2 -0.62 18.23 9.69
N ALA A 3 -1.61 19.04 9.29
CA ALA A 3 -1.36 20.39 8.76
C ALA A 3 -0.70 21.37 9.72
N LYS A 4 -0.81 21.14 11.02
CA LYS A 4 -0.17 21.99 12.06
C LYS A 4 1.32 21.67 12.23
N HIS A 5 1.79 20.55 11.69
CA HIS A 5 3.16 20.09 11.81
C HIS A 5 3.76 19.78 10.44
N PRO A 6 3.90 20.77 9.54
CA PRO A 6 4.28 20.53 8.14
C PRO A 6 5.71 19.97 7.98
N LYS A 7 6.58 20.15 8.97
CA LYS A 7 7.96 19.63 9.00
C LYS A 7 8.05 18.18 9.49
N THR A 8 6.97 17.64 10.09
CA THR A 8 6.91 16.26 10.58
C THR A 8 6.40 15.38 9.45
N ARG A 9 7.09 14.29 9.18
CA ARG A 9 6.60 13.23 8.27
C ARG A 9 5.68 12.31 9.04
N PHE A 10 4.55 11.98 8.46
CA PHE A 10 3.56 11.07 9.03
C PHE A 10 3.33 9.88 8.11
N ILE A 11 3.19 8.70 8.69
CA ILE A 11 2.78 7.48 8.00
C ILE A 11 1.38 7.12 8.51
N GLY A 12 0.41 7.11 7.60
CA GLY A 12 -0.94 6.62 7.87
C GLY A 12 -0.95 5.09 7.77
N ALA A 13 -0.76 4.41 8.90
CA ALA A 13 -0.86 2.96 8.98
C ALA A 13 -2.25 2.49 8.50
N HIS A 14 -2.31 1.27 7.95
CA HIS A 14 -3.55 0.68 7.44
C HIS A 14 -4.27 1.59 6.44
N PHE A 15 -3.49 2.28 5.61
CA PHE A 15 -4.00 3.25 4.63
C PHE A 15 -4.81 4.39 5.26
N ALA A 16 -4.51 4.76 6.51
CA ALA A 16 -5.31 5.67 7.34
C ALA A 16 -6.80 5.24 7.39
N TRP A 17 -7.08 3.93 7.26
CA TRP A 17 -8.40 3.32 7.15
C TRP A 17 -9.24 3.79 5.94
N TYR A 18 -8.60 4.27 4.87
CA TYR A 18 -9.25 4.70 3.63
C TYR A 18 -9.08 3.71 2.46
N GLY A 19 -8.69 2.45 2.74
CA GLY A 19 -8.59 1.42 1.71
C GLY A 19 -9.89 1.19 0.94
N ASN A 20 -11.03 1.35 1.61
CA ASN A 20 -12.38 1.26 1.04
C ASN A 20 -12.88 2.56 0.38
N ASP A 21 -12.18 3.69 0.57
CA ASP A 21 -12.52 5.00 -0.03
C ASP A 21 -11.27 5.67 -0.60
N LEU A 22 -10.86 5.22 -1.77
CA LEU A 22 -9.66 5.73 -2.45
C LEU A 22 -9.75 7.21 -2.83
N ARG A 23 -10.98 7.75 -2.99
CA ARG A 23 -11.18 9.18 -3.22
C ARG A 23 -10.79 9.98 -1.99
N ARG A 24 -11.17 9.51 -0.82
CA ARG A 24 -10.80 10.15 0.45
C ARG A 24 -9.30 10.02 0.75
N ALA A 25 -8.70 8.87 0.44
CA ALA A 25 -7.25 8.68 0.50
C ALA A 25 -6.52 9.67 -0.44
N ALA A 26 -7.02 9.84 -1.67
CA ALA A 26 -6.47 10.80 -2.63
C ALA A 26 -6.57 12.25 -2.14
N SER A 27 -7.70 12.63 -1.54
CA SER A 27 -7.89 13.96 -0.94
C SER A 27 -6.90 14.20 0.21
N LEU A 28 -6.69 13.20 1.07
CA LEU A 28 -5.70 13.28 2.16
C LEU A 28 -4.30 13.56 1.60
N LEU A 29 -3.84 12.76 0.64
CA LEU A 29 -2.51 12.90 0.03
C LEU A 29 -2.36 14.21 -0.76
N GLY A 30 -3.42 14.65 -1.44
CA GLY A 30 -3.43 15.91 -2.20
C GLY A 30 -3.34 17.15 -1.31
N THR A 31 -3.89 17.07 -0.10
CA THR A 31 -3.93 18.20 0.84
C THR A 31 -2.70 18.26 1.76
N LEU A 32 -2.13 17.08 2.09
CA LEU A 32 -1.08 16.94 3.10
C LEU A 32 0.21 16.35 2.48
N PRO A 33 1.16 17.19 2.04
CA PRO A 33 2.38 16.73 1.38
C PRO A 33 3.31 15.93 2.30
N ASN A 34 3.16 16.05 3.60
CA ASN A 34 3.96 15.40 4.63
C ASN A 34 3.37 14.07 5.14
N VAL A 35 2.33 13.53 4.49
CA VAL A 35 1.70 12.24 4.83
C VAL A 35 2.02 11.20 3.77
N SER A 36 2.42 10.00 4.17
CA SER A 36 2.48 8.79 3.35
C SER A 36 1.49 7.75 3.89
N LEU A 37 1.10 6.78 3.07
CA LEU A 37 0.19 5.71 3.46
C LEU A 37 0.92 4.37 3.44
N GLU A 38 0.55 3.49 4.34
CA GLU A 38 1.11 2.16 4.49
C GLU A 38 -0.02 1.12 4.36
N VAL A 39 0.25 -0.04 3.71
CA VAL A 39 -0.78 -0.97 3.22
C VAL A 39 -1.14 -2.13 4.14
N ALA A 40 -0.58 -2.21 5.34
CA ALA A 40 -0.89 -3.30 6.27
C ALA A 40 -2.39 -3.43 6.53
N ALA A 41 -2.83 -4.65 6.78
CA ALA A 41 -4.19 -5.02 7.20
C ALA A 41 -5.35 -4.67 6.24
N VAL A 42 -5.12 -3.96 5.13
CA VAL A 42 -6.20 -3.50 4.21
C VAL A 42 -6.10 -4.07 2.79
N LEU A 43 -5.31 -5.12 2.59
CA LEU A 43 -5.11 -5.75 1.28
C LEU A 43 -6.43 -6.15 0.60
N TYR A 44 -7.37 -6.68 1.36
CA TYR A 44 -8.68 -7.11 0.87
C TYR A 44 -9.51 -5.96 0.27
N GLU A 45 -9.28 -4.73 0.71
CA GLU A 45 -9.93 -3.56 0.15
C GLU A 45 -9.40 -3.21 -1.25
N PHE A 46 -8.11 -3.41 -1.48
CA PHE A 46 -7.51 -3.19 -2.80
C PHE A 46 -7.90 -4.28 -3.79
N GLY A 47 -7.82 -5.55 -3.35
CA GLY A 47 -8.13 -6.69 -4.21
C GLY A 47 -9.58 -6.76 -4.69
N ARG A 48 -10.55 -6.14 -3.98
CA ARG A 48 -11.94 -6.07 -4.45
C ARG A 48 -12.22 -4.93 -5.44
N GLN A 49 -11.30 -3.96 -5.58
CA GLN A 49 -11.41 -2.84 -6.49
C GLN A 49 -10.11 -2.63 -7.29
N PRO A 50 -9.57 -3.68 -7.95
CA PRO A 50 -8.21 -3.71 -8.47
C PRO A 50 -7.93 -2.59 -9.48
N TYR A 51 -8.89 -2.26 -10.33
CA TYR A 51 -8.74 -1.21 -11.33
C TYR A 51 -8.57 0.18 -10.69
N ALA A 52 -9.43 0.54 -9.76
CA ALA A 52 -9.34 1.82 -9.04
C ALA A 52 -8.09 1.88 -8.16
N ALA A 53 -7.75 0.76 -7.50
CA ALA A 53 -6.56 0.64 -6.69
C ALA A 53 -5.29 0.79 -7.53
N ALA A 54 -5.18 0.11 -8.67
CA ALA A 54 -4.04 0.25 -9.59
C ALA A 54 -3.85 1.69 -10.05
N GLN A 55 -4.92 2.40 -10.41
CA GLN A 55 -4.86 3.82 -10.77
C GLN A 55 -4.35 4.68 -9.60
N PHE A 56 -4.83 4.41 -8.38
CA PHE A 56 -4.38 5.13 -7.19
C PHE A 56 -2.90 4.91 -6.92
N PHE A 57 -2.43 3.65 -6.92
CA PHE A 57 -1.03 3.31 -6.67
C PHE A 57 -0.10 3.90 -7.74
N ASN A 58 -0.49 3.88 -9.00
CA ASN A 58 0.28 4.53 -10.08
C ASN A 58 0.38 6.05 -9.87
N LYS A 59 -0.74 6.70 -9.51
CA LYS A 59 -0.78 8.15 -9.31
C LYS A 59 0.00 8.60 -8.08
N TYR A 60 -0.11 7.87 -6.98
CA TYR A 60 0.52 8.21 -5.69
C TYR A 60 1.71 7.31 -5.35
N GLN A 61 2.37 6.77 -6.37
CA GLN A 61 3.44 5.78 -6.24
C GLN A 61 4.61 6.20 -5.34
N ASP A 62 4.82 7.49 -5.11
CA ASP A 62 5.87 8.03 -4.24
C ASP A 62 5.41 8.25 -2.78
N ARG A 63 4.17 7.91 -2.48
CA ARG A 63 3.51 8.23 -1.20
C ARG A 63 2.86 7.00 -0.54
N VAL A 64 2.97 5.82 -1.15
CA VAL A 64 2.46 4.56 -0.62
C VAL A 64 3.62 3.61 -0.40
N MET A 65 3.64 2.94 0.76
CA MET A 65 4.68 1.99 1.12
C MET A 65 4.10 0.69 1.66
N PHE A 66 4.87 -0.38 1.50
CA PHE A 66 4.57 -1.69 2.07
C PHE A 66 4.82 -1.68 3.58
N GLY A 67 3.97 -2.39 4.30
CA GLY A 67 4.13 -2.70 5.71
C GLY A 67 3.22 -3.86 6.11
N LYS A 68 3.48 -4.41 7.27
CA LYS A 68 2.72 -5.48 7.91
C LYS A 68 2.74 -5.29 9.42
N ASP A 69 1.63 -5.62 10.10
CA ASP A 69 1.54 -5.55 11.57
C ASP A 69 2.42 -6.58 12.25
N THR A 70 2.49 -7.78 11.65
CA THR A 70 3.24 -8.91 12.17
C THR A 70 3.96 -9.61 11.04
N PHE A 71 5.09 -10.23 11.34
CA PHE A 71 5.76 -11.13 10.40
C PHE A 71 5.09 -12.50 10.43
N GLU A 72 4.36 -12.83 9.36
CA GLU A 72 3.79 -14.15 9.10
C GLU A 72 4.04 -14.50 7.63
N ALA A 73 5.02 -15.38 7.40
CA ALA A 73 5.53 -15.67 6.05
C ALA A 73 4.45 -16.21 5.10
N SER A 74 3.47 -16.94 5.61
CA SER A 74 2.36 -17.51 4.83
C SER A 74 1.40 -16.47 4.25
N GLU A 75 1.39 -15.26 4.80
CA GLU A 75 0.51 -14.18 4.35
C GLU A 75 1.09 -13.36 3.17
N TYR A 76 2.42 -13.31 3.02
CA TYR A 76 3.06 -12.48 1.98
C TYR A 76 2.69 -12.86 0.54
N PRO A 77 2.52 -14.15 0.17
CA PRO A 77 2.10 -14.51 -1.18
C PRO A 77 0.78 -13.87 -1.62
N TYR A 78 -0.15 -13.60 -0.70
CA TYR A 78 -1.40 -12.90 -1.01
C TYR A 78 -1.17 -11.43 -1.36
N TYR A 79 -0.21 -10.77 -0.70
CA TYR A 79 0.19 -9.40 -1.04
C TYR A 79 0.82 -9.35 -2.43
N TRP A 80 1.76 -10.26 -2.72
CA TRP A 80 2.37 -10.35 -4.04
C TRP A 80 1.33 -10.63 -5.11
N ARG A 81 0.42 -11.59 -4.86
CA ARG A 81 -0.64 -11.92 -5.79
C ARG A 81 -1.53 -10.72 -6.13
N VAL A 82 -1.93 -9.93 -5.13
CA VAL A 82 -2.72 -8.72 -5.36
C VAL A 82 -1.93 -7.63 -6.06
N PHE A 83 -0.67 -7.39 -5.69
CA PHE A 83 0.08 -6.27 -6.25
C PHE A 83 0.70 -6.58 -7.62
N GLU A 84 1.18 -7.81 -7.85
CA GLU A 84 2.06 -8.14 -8.96
C GLU A 84 1.35 -8.86 -10.12
N THR A 85 0.24 -9.58 -9.87
CA THR A 85 -0.35 -10.46 -10.87
C THR A 85 -1.62 -9.90 -11.50
N HIS A 86 -2.07 -10.56 -12.59
CA HIS A 86 -3.38 -10.40 -13.20
C HIS A 86 -4.38 -11.47 -12.73
N ASP A 87 -4.07 -12.19 -11.67
CA ASP A 87 -4.93 -13.27 -11.18
C ASP A 87 -6.31 -12.75 -10.80
N GLU A 88 -7.31 -13.57 -11.05
CA GLU A 88 -8.71 -13.24 -10.80
C GLU A 88 -9.36 -14.23 -9.84
N TYR A 89 -10.35 -13.72 -9.09
CA TYR A 89 -11.31 -14.53 -8.34
C TYR A 89 -10.67 -15.48 -7.32
N PHE A 90 -9.77 -15.00 -6.48
CA PHE A 90 -9.13 -15.79 -5.43
C PHE A 90 -9.50 -15.35 -4.02
N ASP A 91 -9.35 -16.27 -3.06
CA ASP A 91 -9.70 -16.02 -1.67
C ASP A 91 -8.64 -15.19 -0.95
N TYR A 92 -9.07 -14.41 0.03
CA TYR A 92 -8.20 -13.80 1.01
C TYR A 92 -7.82 -14.84 2.08
N TYR A 93 -6.69 -14.68 2.73
CA TYR A 93 -6.20 -15.65 3.74
C TYR A 93 -6.94 -15.58 5.09
N ARG A 94 -7.83 -14.63 5.27
CA ARG A 94 -8.66 -14.49 6.47
C ARG A 94 -10.14 -14.50 6.10
N ASP A 95 -10.80 -15.63 6.30
CA ASP A 95 -12.19 -15.85 5.88
C ASP A 95 -13.19 -14.81 6.43
N TYR A 96 -12.91 -14.27 7.62
CA TYR A 96 -13.79 -13.32 8.28
C TYR A 96 -13.54 -11.85 7.92
N HIS A 97 -12.51 -11.54 7.13
CA HIS A 97 -12.19 -10.17 6.71
C HIS A 97 -12.79 -9.80 5.36
N ALA A 98 -12.94 -10.76 4.46
CA ALA A 98 -13.45 -10.52 3.13
C ALA A 98 -14.44 -11.61 2.73
N PHE A 99 -15.69 -11.23 2.50
CA PHE A 99 -16.76 -12.10 1.98
C PHE A 99 -16.82 -12.08 0.45
N TRP A 100 -15.80 -11.53 -0.18
CA TRP A 100 -15.66 -11.36 -1.63
C TRP A 100 -14.34 -11.92 -2.10
N LYS A 101 -14.26 -12.21 -3.39
CA LYS A 101 -13.01 -12.63 -4.04
C LYS A 101 -12.11 -11.43 -4.33
N LEU A 102 -10.80 -11.69 -4.39
CA LEU A 102 -9.79 -10.71 -4.72
C LEU A 102 -9.32 -10.87 -6.15
N TYR A 103 -8.72 -9.82 -6.67
CA TYR A 103 -8.16 -9.70 -8.01
C TYR A 103 -6.81 -9.00 -7.95
N GLY A 104 -5.90 -9.37 -8.84
CA GLY A 104 -4.59 -8.75 -8.97
C GLY A 104 -4.67 -7.39 -9.64
N MET A 105 -3.76 -6.49 -9.25
CA MET A 105 -3.66 -5.12 -9.77
C MET A 105 -2.64 -4.98 -10.88
N SER A 106 -1.73 -5.95 -11.04
CA SER A 106 -0.64 -5.93 -12.01
C SER A 106 0.12 -4.61 -12.05
N LEU A 107 0.63 -4.19 -10.91
CA LEU A 107 1.38 -2.94 -10.81
C LEU A 107 2.71 -3.05 -11.59
N PRO A 108 3.13 -2.00 -12.29
CA PRO A 108 4.43 -1.98 -12.96
C PRO A 108 5.60 -2.14 -11.98
N ASP A 109 6.69 -2.80 -12.39
CA ASP A 109 7.90 -3.01 -11.58
C ASP A 109 8.42 -1.72 -10.93
N ALA A 110 8.40 -0.61 -11.66
CA ALA A 110 8.83 0.68 -11.13
C ALA A 110 7.99 1.14 -9.93
N VAL A 111 6.69 0.84 -9.94
CA VAL A 111 5.76 1.11 -8.83
C VAL A 111 5.96 0.13 -7.69
N LEU A 112 6.12 -1.16 -8.00
CA LEU A 112 6.41 -2.21 -7.02
C LEU A 112 7.69 -1.92 -6.23
N LYS A 113 8.78 -1.55 -6.89
CA LYS A 113 10.03 -1.15 -6.23
C LYS A 113 9.84 0.04 -5.25
N LYS A 114 9.00 1.00 -5.62
CA LYS A 114 8.65 2.12 -4.74
C LYS A 114 7.82 1.67 -3.55
N LEU A 115 6.79 0.86 -3.81
CA LEU A 115 5.91 0.29 -2.79
C LEU A 115 6.70 -0.53 -1.77
N TYR A 116 7.52 -1.47 -2.23
CA TYR A 116 8.17 -2.45 -1.35
C TYR A 116 9.33 -1.89 -0.52
N TYR A 117 10.12 -0.94 -1.05
CA TYR A 117 11.29 -0.46 -0.31
C TYR A 117 11.67 1.00 -0.55
N LYS A 118 11.60 1.53 -1.80
CA LYS A 118 12.18 2.85 -2.10
C LYS A 118 11.51 3.98 -1.31
N ASN A 119 10.20 3.89 -1.07
CA ASN A 119 9.50 4.92 -0.31
C ASN A 119 9.82 4.83 1.18
N ALA A 120 9.94 3.62 1.74
CA ALA A 120 10.37 3.42 3.12
C ALA A 120 11.78 4.01 3.35
N LEU A 121 12.73 3.76 2.43
CA LEU A 121 14.07 4.33 2.50
C LEU A 121 14.11 5.87 2.52
N LYS A 122 13.12 6.53 1.89
CA LYS A 122 13.01 8.00 1.91
C LYS A 122 12.47 8.56 3.23
N VAL A 123 11.58 7.82 3.90
CA VAL A 123 10.85 8.33 5.07
C VAL A 123 11.39 7.82 6.40
N GLU A 124 12.04 6.67 6.42
CA GLU A 124 12.60 6.02 7.61
C GLU A 124 14.12 6.18 7.67
N PRO A 125 14.64 7.17 8.42
CA PRO A 125 16.07 7.33 8.60
C PRO A 125 16.66 6.14 9.38
N GLY A 126 17.81 5.65 8.92
CA GLY A 126 18.49 4.52 9.55
C GLY A 126 18.30 3.18 8.88
N LEU A 127 17.41 3.07 7.90
CA LEU A 127 17.35 1.87 7.06
C LEU A 127 18.61 1.75 6.18
N PRO A 128 19.14 0.53 5.96
CA PRO A 128 20.25 0.30 5.05
C PRO A 128 19.95 0.86 3.65
N GLN A 129 20.84 1.68 3.11
CA GLN A 129 20.66 2.28 1.77
C GLN A 129 21.17 1.40 0.63
N THR A 130 21.85 0.29 0.94
CA THR A 130 22.42 -0.68 -0.01
C THR A 130 21.89 -2.09 0.28
N GLY A 131 22.04 -2.99 -0.71
CA GLY A 131 21.59 -4.39 -0.58
C GLY A 131 20.16 -4.62 -1.10
N TRP A 132 19.50 -3.60 -1.65
CA TRP A 132 18.17 -3.72 -2.24
C TRP A 132 18.23 -4.11 -3.72
N PRO A 133 17.21 -4.79 -4.27
CA PRO A 133 17.14 -5.15 -5.68
C PRO A 133 17.23 -3.91 -6.59
N GLN A 134 17.94 -4.06 -7.72
CA GLN A 134 18.09 -2.99 -8.73
C GLN A 134 16.86 -2.88 -9.63
#